data_d8e92cad7e50a14ba1becc2adcf273db
#
_entry.id   d8e92cad7e50a14ba1becc2adcf273db
#
_cell.length_a   1.000
_cell.length_b   1.000
_cell.length_c   1.000
_cell.angle_alpha   90.00
_cell.angle_beta   90.00
_cell.angle_gamma   90.00
#
_symmetry.space_group_name_H-M   'P 1'
#
loop_
_entity.id
_entity.type
_entity.pdbx_description
1 polymer ?
#
loop_
_entity_poly.entity_id
_entity_poly.type
_entity_poly.pdbx_seq_one_letter_code
_entity_poly.pdbx_strand_id
1 'polypeptide(L)'
;MIAVGIGTQNSDYANLAVGASQLGAQLISSKYGRDAESESDYYGMLYMKKAGYDPTAAVTLQETFVRLSQGRESNFITGLFASHPPSPERVADNKVTLAKIGAGGEMGVETYAQKVGKLKATKSAYKAYDDAIAALKKNDVATATALAQKAIAEEPREPRFQELLGDIALTQKKNTEALSFYDKAIKMQPDYFKPHVQSGIALFNMGKKKEAEPFLMRANQLLPTAPGHALLGDIAEERGDIDGALKHYQIAASSNSEIGKQANEHAVKIDLPRNPARYIRSGAIADNGGNLFAVVENGTSLPIGRVQVRVVKYDGQTGRAIGQSQPMIINGVQPGKRNQVNIGERIKTPQEAQLYKVVVEAAELAQ
;
A
#
# COMPACT_ATOMS: atom_id res chain seq x y z
N MET A 1 4.80 -12.91 -16.85
CA MET A 1 3.63 -13.47 -17.57
C MET A 1 2.62 -12.39 -17.98
N ILE A 2 3.04 -11.33 -18.66
CA ILE A 2 2.18 -10.22 -19.14
C ILE A 2 2.30 -10.01 -20.65
N ALA A 3 2.78 -10.99 -21.39
CA ALA A 3 3.05 -10.82 -22.82
C ALA A 3 2.07 -11.52 -23.77
N VAL A 4 1.02 -12.19 -23.29
CA VAL A 4 0.11 -12.96 -24.17
C VAL A 4 -1.18 -12.20 -24.54
N GLY A 5 -1.45 -11.06 -23.90
CA GLY A 5 -2.67 -10.27 -24.15
C GLY A 5 -2.57 -9.14 -25.18
N ILE A 6 -1.40 -8.91 -25.76
CA ILE A 6 -1.17 -7.78 -26.67
C ILE A 6 -1.10 -8.26 -28.12
N GLY A 7 -2.19 -8.71 -28.69
CA GLY A 7 -2.15 -9.07 -30.11
C GLY A 7 -3.39 -9.70 -30.73
N THR A 8 -4.43 -9.96 -29.97
CA THR A 8 -5.66 -10.52 -30.54
C THR A 8 -6.81 -9.53 -30.44
N GLN A 9 -7.30 -9.07 -31.57
CA GLN A 9 -8.49 -8.20 -31.68
C GLN A 9 -9.80 -8.93 -31.35
N ASN A 10 -9.75 -10.16 -30.86
CA ASN A 10 -10.94 -10.95 -30.56
C ASN A 10 -10.91 -11.36 -29.07
N SER A 11 -11.76 -10.72 -28.26
CA SER A 11 -11.86 -10.91 -26.81
C SER A 11 -12.15 -12.37 -26.40
N ASP A 12 -12.81 -13.14 -27.25
CA ASP A 12 -13.20 -14.53 -26.96
C ASP A 12 -12.00 -15.48 -27.03
N TYR A 13 -11.08 -15.26 -27.98
CA TYR A 13 -9.83 -16.04 -28.04
C TYR A 13 -8.85 -15.66 -26.91
N ALA A 14 -8.82 -14.37 -26.53
CA ALA A 14 -8.01 -13.94 -25.40
C ALA A 14 -8.49 -14.56 -24.08
N ASN A 15 -9.81 -14.59 -23.86
CA ASN A 15 -10.41 -15.20 -22.67
C ASN A 15 -10.23 -16.73 -22.64
N LEU A 16 -10.31 -17.40 -23.78
CA LEU A 16 -10.06 -18.84 -23.89
C LEU A 16 -8.59 -19.19 -23.63
N ALA A 17 -7.66 -18.39 -24.16
CA ALA A 17 -6.23 -18.57 -23.94
C ALA A 17 -5.83 -18.30 -22.47
N VAL A 18 -6.43 -17.30 -21.83
CA VAL A 18 -6.24 -17.01 -20.41
C VAL A 18 -6.82 -18.14 -19.54
N GLY A 19 -8.02 -18.62 -19.85
CA GLY A 19 -8.64 -19.75 -19.15
C GLY A 19 -7.82 -21.05 -19.27
N ALA A 20 -7.35 -21.39 -20.48
CA ALA A 20 -6.50 -22.56 -20.71
C ALA A 20 -5.12 -22.44 -20.03
N SER A 21 -4.53 -21.23 -20.00
CA SER A 21 -3.27 -21.00 -19.32
C SER A 21 -3.40 -21.03 -17.80
N GLN A 22 -4.53 -20.57 -17.25
CA GLN A 22 -4.81 -20.65 -15.80
C GLN A 22 -5.06 -22.11 -15.36
N LEU A 23 -5.84 -22.90 -16.14
CA LEU A 23 -6.04 -24.32 -15.86
C LEU A 23 -4.74 -25.11 -15.98
N GLY A 24 -3.92 -24.84 -17.01
CA GLY A 24 -2.62 -25.46 -17.18
C GLY A 24 -1.65 -25.10 -16.04
N ALA A 25 -1.60 -23.82 -15.65
CA ALA A 25 -0.78 -23.36 -14.52
C ALA A 25 -1.23 -23.97 -13.18
N GLN A 26 -2.54 -24.14 -12.98
CA GLN A 26 -3.11 -24.73 -11.77
C GLN A 26 -2.84 -26.25 -11.70
N LEU A 27 -2.92 -26.98 -12.82
CA LEU A 27 -2.58 -28.40 -12.90
C LEU A 27 -1.08 -28.64 -12.72
N ILE A 28 -0.22 -27.82 -13.31
CA ILE A 28 1.23 -27.87 -13.13
C ILE A 28 1.58 -27.52 -11.66
N SER A 29 1.01 -26.45 -11.12
CA SER A 29 1.24 -26.04 -9.73
C SER A 29 0.80 -27.12 -8.72
N SER A 30 -0.32 -27.81 -8.94
CA SER A 30 -0.79 -28.86 -8.02
C SER A 30 0.05 -30.13 -8.08
N LYS A 31 0.63 -30.48 -9.24
CA LYS A 31 1.54 -31.63 -9.38
C LYS A 31 2.91 -31.33 -8.77
N TYR A 32 3.51 -30.19 -9.12
CA TYR A 32 4.78 -29.76 -8.51
C TYR A 32 4.65 -29.55 -6.99
N GLY A 33 3.47 -29.14 -6.51
CA GLY A 33 3.20 -28.98 -5.09
C GLY A 33 3.34 -30.31 -4.33
N ARG A 34 2.75 -31.40 -4.82
CA ARG A 34 2.81 -32.70 -4.12
C ARG A 34 4.19 -33.32 -4.11
N ASP A 35 4.91 -33.27 -5.23
CA ASP A 35 6.27 -33.78 -5.32
C ASP A 35 7.22 -32.96 -4.41
N ALA A 36 7.06 -31.62 -4.39
CA ALA A 36 7.82 -30.73 -3.52
C ALA A 36 7.51 -30.94 -2.03
N GLU A 37 6.26 -31.23 -1.66
CA GLU A 37 5.87 -31.56 -0.29
C GLU A 37 6.51 -32.87 0.18
N SER A 38 6.48 -33.95 -0.65
CA SER A 38 7.11 -35.23 -0.31
C SER A 38 8.63 -35.11 -0.24
N GLU A 39 9.25 -34.33 -1.13
CA GLU A 39 10.68 -34.02 -1.10
C GLU A 39 11.05 -33.22 0.17
N SER A 40 10.25 -32.22 0.53
CA SER A 40 10.42 -31.42 1.72
C SER A 40 10.33 -32.27 3.01
N ASP A 41 9.32 -33.16 3.08
CA ASP A 41 9.18 -34.11 4.19
C ASP A 41 10.42 -35.01 4.30
N TYR A 42 10.88 -35.57 3.19
CA TYR A 42 12.05 -36.45 3.16
C TYR A 42 13.32 -35.74 3.70
N TYR A 43 13.66 -34.59 3.14
CA TYR A 43 14.84 -33.85 3.60
C TYR A 43 14.66 -33.27 5.02
N GLY A 44 13.44 -32.86 5.38
CA GLY A 44 13.09 -32.45 6.73
C GLY A 44 13.42 -33.52 7.77
N MET A 45 13.01 -34.77 7.53
CA MET A 45 13.30 -35.93 8.39
C MET A 45 14.80 -36.22 8.46
N LEU A 46 15.54 -36.12 7.34
CA LEU A 46 17.00 -36.29 7.34
C LEU A 46 17.70 -35.19 8.16
N TYR A 47 17.25 -33.95 8.07
CA TYR A 47 17.82 -32.84 8.86
C TYR A 47 17.50 -32.98 10.33
N MET A 48 16.27 -33.41 10.69
CA MET A 48 15.93 -33.74 12.08
C MET A 48 16.91 -34.77 12.65
N LYS A 49 17.13 -35.89 11.93
CA LYS A 49 18.05 -36.93 12.35
C LYS A 49 19.48 -36.42 12.51
N LYS A 50 19.99 -35.66 11.54
CA LYS A 50 21.34 -35.06 11.63
C LYS A 50 21.47 -34.06 12.77
N ALA A 51 20.41 -33.35 13.12
CA ALA A 51 20.38 -32.41 14.24
C ALA A 51 20.17 -33.08 15.60
N GLY A 52 20.04 -34.39 15.64
CA GLY A 52 19.85 -35.18 16.88
C GLY A 52 18.39 -35.29 17.33
N TYR A 53 17.43 -34.84 16.51
CA TYR A 53 16.00 -35.01 16.80
C TYR A 53 15.46 -36.31 16.25
N ASP A 54 14.37 -36.83 16.88
CA ASP A 54 13.70 -38.05 16.45
C ASP A 54 12.76 -37.77 15.24
N PRO A 55 13.05 -38.33 14.05
CA PRO A 55 12.20 -38.15 12.86
C PRO A 55 10.79 -38.73 13.01
N THR A 56 10.52 -39.57 14.04
CA THR A 56 9.16 -40.06 14.34
C THR A 56 8.17 -38.90 14.54
N ALA A 57 8.67 -37.75 15.03
CA ALA A 57 7.86 -36.56 15.22
C ALA A 57 7.25 -36.03 13.90
N ALA A 58 7.94 -36.14 12.77
CA ALA A 58 7.41 -35.74 11.46
C ALA A 58 6.22 -36.62 11.03
N VAL A 59 6.31 -37.94 11.26
CA VAL A 59 5.19 -38.88 11.01
C VAL A 59 3.99 -38.51 11.88
N THR A 60 4.20 -38.33 13.17
CA THR A 60 3.16 -37.97 14.15
C THR A 60 2.50 -36.64 13.81
N LEU A 61 3.27 -35.66 13.31
CA LEU A 61 2.75 -34.36 12.86
C LEU A 61 1.82 -34.54 11.66
N GLN A 62 2.22 -35.30 10.63
CA GLN A 62 1.39 -35.56 9.46
C GLN A 62 0.12 -36.35 9.81
N GLU A 63 0.20 -37.35 10.70
CA GLU A 63 -0.97 -38.07 11.22
C GLU A 63 -1.95 -37.12 11.94
N THR A 64 -1.41 -36.14 12.68
CA THR A 64 -2.20 -35.12 13.36
C THR A 64 -2.87 -34.19 12.35
N PHE A 65 -2.18 -33.78 11.29
CA PHE A 65 -2.75 -32.94 10.23
C PHE A 65 -3.86 -33.68 9.46
N VAL A 66 -3.67 -34.95 9.12
CA VAL A 66 -4.73 -35.77 8.51
C VAL A 66 -5.97 -35.82 9.41
N ARG A 67 -5.80 -36.07 10.72
CA ARG A 67 -6.92 -36.09 11.67
C ARG A 67 -7.63 -34.72 11.77
N LEU A 68 -6.89 -33.61 11.81
CA LEU A 68 -7.47 -32.26 11.87
C LEU A 68 -8.16 -31.88 10.56
N SER A 69 -7.70 -32.35 9.41
CA SER A 69 -8.34 -32.06 8.12
C SER A 69 -9.72 -32.74 7.97
N GLN A 70 -9.97 -33.80 8.72
CA GLN A 70 -11.27 -34.50 8.74
C GLN A 70 -12.28 -33.81 9.67
N GLY A 71 -11.85 -32.96 10.58
CA GLY A 71 -12.68 -32.13 11.45
C GLY A 71 -13.09 -30.84 10.76
N ARG A 72 -14.37 -30.46 10.84
CA ARG A 72 -14.92 -29.23 10.20
C ARG A 72 -14.60 -27.94 10.96
N GLU A 73 -13.51 -27.85 11.74
CA GLU A 73 -13.30 -26.74 12.66
C GLU A 73 -12.14 -25.82 12.25
N SER A 74 -12.47 -24.58 12.19
CA SER A 74 -11.72 -23.31 12.05
C SER A 74 -11.21 -22.93 10.66
N ASN A 75 -11.55 -21.69 10.26
CA ASN A 75 -11.08 -21.04 9.02
C ASN A 75 -9.53 -20.98 8.91
N PHE A 76 -8.82 -20.96 10.05
CA PHE A 76 -7.36 -20.94 10.08
C PHE A 76 -6.75 -22.27 9.62
N ILE A 77 -7.26 -23.40 10.13
CA ILE A 77 -6.79 -24.76 9.75
C ILE A 77 -7.13 -25.02 8.27
N THR A 78 -8.32 -24.61 7.82
CA THR A 78 -8.72 -24.73 6.41
C THR A 78 -7.79 -23.93 5.49
N GLY A 79 -7.39 -22.73 5.87
CA GLY A 79 -6.44 -21.90 5.12
C GLY A 79 -5.03 -22.52 5.05
N LEU A 80 -4.54 -23.07 6.15
CA LEU A 80 -3.24 -23.74 6.20
C LEU A 80 -3.22 -24.97 5.27
N PHE A 81 -4.28 -25.78 5.28
CA PHE A 81 -4.37 -26.99 4.45
C PHE A 81 -4.75 -26.73 2.98
N ALA A 82 -5.18 -25.52 2.64
CA ALA A 82 -5.44 -25.15 1.24
C ALA A 82 -4.14 -25.08 0.41
N SER A 83 -3.04 -24.64 1.02
CA SER A 83 -1.73 -24.55 0.36
C SER A 83 -0.85 -25.80 0.58
N HIS A 84 -1.03 -26.51 1.69
CA HIS A 84 -0.25 -27.68 2.11
C HIS A 84 -1.18 -28.81 2.55
N PRO A 85 -1.87 -29.49 1.63
CA PRO A 85 -2.88 -30.47 1.99
C PRO A 85 -2.23 -31.70 2.66
N PRO A 86 -2.64 -32.04 3.89
CA PRO A 86 -2.24 -33.29 4.50
C PRO A 86 -2.89 -34.46 3.78
N SER A 87 -2.14 -35.52 3.53
CA SER A 87 -2.68 -36.72 2.90
C SER A 87 -2.21 -38.00 3.59
N PRO A 88 -3.03 -39.07 3.57
CA PRO A 88 -2.59 -40.40 4.05
C PRO A 88 -1.38 -40.94 3.28
N GLU A 89 -1.19 -40.56 2.02
CA GLU A 89 -0.03 -40.93 1.20
C GLU A 89 1.26 -40.34 1.77
N ARG A 90 1.27 -39.02 2.14
CA ARG A 90 2.44 -38.39 2.81
C ARG A 90 2.78 -39.09 4.12
N VAL A 91 1.79 -39.51 4.92
CA VAL A 91 2.03 -40.30 6.14
C VAL A 91 2.70 -41.63 5.80
N ALA A 92 2.25 -42.33 4.73
CA ALA A 92 2.84 -43.58 4.30
C ALA A 92 4.28 -43.41 3.83
N ASP A 93 4.56 -42.38 2.99
CA ASP A 93 5.89 -42.05 2.49
C ASP A 93 6.86 -41.68 3.65
N ASN A 94 6.38 -40.92 4.63
CA ASN A 94 7.15 -40.57 5.81
C ASN A 94 7.47 -41.81 6.67
N LYS A 95 6.57 -42.78 6.79
CA LYS A 95 6.83 -44.07 7.43
C LYS A 95 7.90 -44.87 6.70
N VAL A 96 7.87 -44.89 5.36
CA VAL A 96 8.93 -45.54 4.57
C VAL A 96 10.27 -44.84 4.75
N THR A 97 10.29 -43.52 4.78
CA THR A 97 11.49 -42.73 5.04
C THR A 97 12.03 -43.02 6.44
N LEU A 98 11.16 -43.03 7.47
CA LEU A 98 11.53 -43.36 8.86
C LEU A 98 12.16 -44.73 8.97
N ALA A 99 11.62 -45.74 8.28
CA ALA A 99 12.18 -47.08 8.27
C ALA A 99 13.60 -47.13 7.68
N LYS A 100 13.92 -46.28 6.70
CA LYS A 100 15.24 -46.16 6.06
C LYS A 100 16.28 -45.45 6.96
N ILE A 101 15.90 -44.33 7.59
CA ILE A 101 16.82 -43.47 8.35
C ILE A 101 16.90 -43.86 9.83
N GLY A 102 15.96 -44.64 10.31
CA GLY A 102 15.84 -45.09 11.70
C GLY A 102 15.26 -44.02 12.63
N ALA A 103 14.44 -44.49 13.59
CA ALA A 103 13.93 -43.68 14.67
C ALA A 103 15.06 -43.35 15.71
N GLY A 104 14.69 -42.56 16.69
CA GLY A 104 15.57 -42.21 17.85
C GLY A 104 16.23 -40.84 17.67
N GLY A 105 16.43 -40.22 18.78
CA GLY A 105 16.87 -38.85 18.96
C GLY A 105 16.02 -38.15 20.01
N GLU A 106 16.22 -36.84 20.16
CA GLU A 106 15.46 -36.02 21.10
C GLU A 106 14.11 -35.60 20.50
N MET A 107 13.02 -35.71 21.24
CA MET A 107 11.70 -35.16 20.82
C MET A 107 11.59 -33.67 21.05
N GLY A 108 12.52 -33.07 21.80
CA GLY A 108 12.56 -31.63 22.05
C GLY A 108 11.40 -31.06 22.88
N VAL A 109 10.61 -31.94 23.56
CA VAL A 109 9.37 -31.52 24.25
C VAL A 109 9.66 -30.52 25.37
N GLU A 110 10.68 -30.77 26.19
CA GLU A 110 11.03 -29.86 27.31
C GLU A 110 11.58 -28.54 26.79
N THR A 111 12.50 -28.59 25.83
CA THR A 111 13.05 -27.39 25.15
C THR A 111 11.97 -26.57 24.52
N TYR A 112 11.02 -27.20 23.79
CA TYR A 112 9.85 -26.54 23.20
C TYR A 112 8.97 -25.91 24.30
N ALA A 113 8.65 -26.65 25.37
CA ALA A 113 7.83 -26.16 26.46
C ALA A 113 8.46 -24.92 27.11
N GLN A 114 9.78 -24.95 27.38
CA GLN A 114 10.50 -23.79 27.91
C GLN A 114 10.47 -22.58 26.97
N LYS A 115 10.75 -22.78 25.67
CA LYS A 115 10.78 -21.68 24.67
C LYS A 115 9.40 -21.09 24.41
N VAL A 116 8.36 -21.92 24.35
CA VAL A 116 6.97 -21.51 24.08
C VAL A 116 6.21 -21.15 25.35
N GLY A 117 6.73 -21.51 26.51
CA GLY A 117 6.11 -21.23 27.82
C GLY A 117 5.80 -19.74 28.01
N LYS A 118 6.74 -18.88 27.66
CA LYS A 118 6.54 -17.42 27.70
C LYS A 118 5.38 -16.97 26.78
N LEU A 119 5.34 -17.46 25.55
CA LEU A 119 4.26 -17.12 24.60
C LEU A 119 2.89 -17.58 25.13
N LYS A 120 2.82 -18.77 25.74
CA LYS A 120 1.60 -19.28 26.38
C LYS A 120 1.18 -18.42 27.58
N ALA A 121 2.15 -18.00 28.40
CA ALA A 121 1.91 -17.16 29.57
C ALA A 121 1.42 -15.76 29.19
N THR A 122 1.86 -15.22 28.04
CA THR A 122 1.45 -13.88 27.59
C THR A 122 0.20 -13.88 26.71
N LYS A 123 -0.40 -15.03 26.42
CA LYS A 123 -1.59 -15.16 25.55
C LYS A 123 -2.76 -14.29 26.04
N SER A 124 -3.00 -14.20 27.34
CA SER A 124 -4.06 -13.37 27.93
C SER A 124 -3.79 -11.89 27.73
N ALA A 125 -2.53 -11.45 27.82
CA ALA A 125 -2.13 -10.06 27.56
C ALA A 125 -2.43 -9.65 26.13
N TYR A 126 -2.05 -10.47 25.15
CA TYR A 126 -2.34 -10.20 23.74
C TYR A 126 -3.84 -10.27 23.44
N LYS A 127 -4.59 -11.18 24.07
CA LYS A 127 -6.04 -11.19 23.96
C LYS A 127 -6.66 -9.89 24.51
N ALA A 128 -6.20 -9.41 25.65
CA ALA A 128 -6.67 -8.14 26.21
C ALA A 128 -6.34 -6.96 25.30
N TYR A 129 -5.17 -6.97 24.66
CA TYR A 129 -4.79 -5.98 23.65
C TYR A 129 -5.73 -6.00 22.43
N ASP A 130 -6.03 -7.17 21.88
CA ASP A 130 -6.94 -7.31 20.73
C ASP A 130 -8.38 -6.85 21.09
N ASP A 131 -8.84 -7.25 22.27
CA ASP A 131 -10.15 -6.84 22.82
C ASP A 131 -10.19 -5.30 23.06
N ALA A 132 -9.06 -4.69 23.50
CA ALA A 132 -8.95 -3.25 23.67
C ALA A 132 -9.05 -2.51 22.32
N ILE A 133 -8.39 -3.01 21.26
CA ILE A 133 -8.53 -2.46 19.91
C ILE A 133 -9.99 -2.57 19.42
N ALA A 134 -10.64 -3.70 19.68
CA ALA A 134 -12.03 -3.90 19.29
C ALA A 134 -12.98 -2.93 20.03
N ALA A 135 -12.75 -2.66 21.32
CA ALA A 135 -13.48 -1.67 22.10
C ALA A 135 -13.25 -0.24 21.59
N LEU A 136 -11.99 0.11 21.26
CA LEU A 136 -11.66 1.42 20.71
C LEU A 136 -12.35 1.67 19.36
N LYS A 137 -12.41 0.67 18.48
CA LYS A 137 -13.16 0.75 17.20
C LYS A 137 -14.64 1.01 17.40
N LYS A 138 -15.20 0.59 18.54
CA LYS A 138 -16.60 0.86 18.94
C LYS A 138 -16.75 2.18 19.69
N ASN A 139 -15.68 2.96 19.81
CA ASN A 139 -15.59 4.19 20.60
C ASN A 139 -15.85 3.98 22.13
N ASP A 140 -15.69 2.74 22.61
CA ASP A 140 -15.75 2.43 24.04
C ASP A 140 -14.35 2.62 24.66
N VAL A 141 -14.06 3.89 24.93
CA VAL A 141 -12.74 4.32 25.42
C VAL A 141 -12.45 3.78 26.83
N ALA A 142 -13.48 3.66 27.67
CA ALA A 142 -13.30 3.18 29.06
C ALA A 142 -12.86 1.72 29.07
N THR A 143 -13.58 0.86 28.35
CA THR A 143 -13.23 -0.56 28.21
C THR A 143 -11.86 -0.75 27.52
N ALA A 144 -11.60 0.02 26.45
CA ALA A 144 -10.31 -0.03 25.75
C ALA A 144 -9.13 0.29 26.69
N THR A 145 -9.27 1.33 27.52
CA THR A 145 -8.24 1.73 28.49
C THR A 145 -7.99 0.64 29.54
N ALA A 146 -9.07 0.11 30.12
CA ALA A 146 -8.95 -0.94 31.15
C ALA A 146 -8.28 -2.20 30.59
N LEU A 147 -8.65 -2.62 29.38
CA LEU A 147 -8.05 -3.79 28.72
C LEU A 147 -6.58 -3.55 28.31
N ALA A 148 -6.24 -2.36 27.82
CA ALA A 148 -4.85 -2.02 27.51
C ALA A 148 -3.96 -2.00 28.76
N GLN A 149 -4.50 -1.47 29.88
CA GLN A 149 -3.79 -1.50 31.18
C GLN A 149 -3.62 -2.93 31.69
N LYS A 150 -4.62 -3.79 31.52
CA LYS A 150 -4.52 -5.23 31.84
C LYS A 150 -3.41 -5.90 31.02
N ALA A 151 -3.35 -5.63 29.71
CA ALA A 151 -2.30 -6.16 28.84
C ALA A 151 -0.89 -5.76 29.32
N ILE A 152 -0.70 -4.48 29.69
CA ILE A 152 0.57 -3.98 30.25
C ILE A 152 0.91 -4.63 31.58
N ALA A 153 -0.08 -4.85 32.45
CA ALA A 153 0.16 -5.50 33.74
C ALA A 153 0.68 -6.94 33.60
N GLU A 154 0.20 -7.66 32.60
CA GLU A 154 0.59 -9.04 32.30
C GLU A 154 1.92 -9.14 31.51
N GLU A 155 2.19 -8.24 30.55
CA GLU A 155 3.46 -8.17 29.80
C GLU A 155 3.91 -6.70 29.68
N PRO A 156 4.62 -6.17 30.68
CA PRO A 156 5.00 -4.76 30.75
C PRO A 156 6.08 -4.33 29.76
N ARG A 157 6.74 -5.29 29.09
CA ARG A 157 7.82 -5.02 28.12
C ARG A 157 7.38 -5.07 26.66
N GLU A 158 6.08 -5.15 26.39
CA GLU A 158 5.55 -5.12 25.03
C GLU A 158 5.26 -3.65 24.60
N PRO A 159 6.04 -3.09 23.68
CA PRO A 159 5.90 -1.68 23.28
C PRO A 159 4.54 -1.35 22.64
N ARG A 160 3.89 -2.32 21.99
CA ARG A 160 2.57 -2.13 21.34
C ARG A 160 1.46 -1.83 22.36
N PHE A 161 1.60 -2.30 23.60
CA PHE A 161 0.61 -2.02 24.64
C PHE A 161 0.70 -0.59 25.14
N GLN A 162 1.93 -0.05 25.25
CA GLN A 162 2.14 1.37 25.55
C GLN A 162 1.66 2.25 24.39
N GLU A 163 1.98 1.86 23.16
CA GLU A 163 1.52 2.55 21.96
C GLU A 163 -0.02 2.64 21.91
N LEU A 164 -0.74 1.56 22.23
CA LEU A 164 -2.20 1.54 22.25
C LEU A 164 -2.78 2.53 23.29
N LEU A 165 -2.19 2.65 24.49
CA LEU A 165 -2.60 3.69 25.45
C LEU A 165 -2.36 5.09 24.89
N GLY A 166 -1.27 5.28 24.15
CA GLY A 166 -1.01 6.52 23.42
C GLY A 166 -2.09 6.82 22.38
N ASP A 167 -2.47 5.82 21.58
CA ASP A 167 -3.55 5.96 20.58
C ASP A 167 -4.89 6.29 21.25
N ILE A 168 -5.22 5.65 22.37
CA ILE A 168 -6.41 5.94 23.15
C ILE A 168 -6.41 7.41 23.66
N ALA A 169 -5.29 7.85 24.21
CA ALA A 169 -5.13 9.25 24.66
C ALA A 169 -5.23 10.24 23.49
N LEU A 170 -4.66 9.89 22.33
CA LEU A 170 -4.72 10.72 21.12
C LEU A 170 -6.16 10.89 20.61
N THR A 171 -6.98 9.83 20.62
CA THR A 171 -8.40 9.92 20.24
C THR A 171 -9.18 10.84 21.17
N GLN A 172 -8.75 10.98 22.43
CA GLN A 172 -9.30 11.90 23.41
C GLN A 172 -8.72 13.32 23.30
N LYS A 173 -7.87 13.57 22.30
CA LYS A 173 -7.11 14.84 22.14
C LYS A 173 -6.16 15.15 23.31
N LYS A 174 -5.83 14.17 24.12
CA LYS A 174 -4.87 14.29 25.24
C LYS A 174 -3.44 14.10 24.73
N ASN A 175 -3.00 15.01 23.84
CA ASN A 175 -1.74 14.89 23.10
C ASN A 175 -0.52 14.72 24.01
N THR A 176 -0.43 15.43 25.14
CA THR A 176 0.69 15.33 26.09
C THR A 176 0.75 13.95 26.76
N GLU A 177 -0.41 13.39 27.13
CA GLU A 177 -0.50 12.05 27.69
C GLU A 177 -0.12 10.98 26.65
N ALA A 178 -0.60 11.14 25.41
CA ALA A 178 -0.23 10.28 24.29
C ALA A 178 1.29 10.23 24.07
N LEU A 179 1.94 11.41 24.04
CA LEU A 179 3.40 11.51 23.91
C LEU A 179 4.15 10.75 25.01
N SER A 180 3.65 10.78 26.25
CA SER A 180 4.27 10.02 27.36
C SER A 180 4.24 8.52 27.13
N PHE A 181 3.14 8.00 26.58
CA PHE A 181 3.04 6.56 26.23
C PHE A 181 3.87 6.19 25.03
N TYR A 182 3.89 7.04 23.98
CA TYR A 182 4.74 6.79 22.82
C TYR A 182 6.23 6.84 23.16
N ASP A 183 6.67 7.73 24.04
CA ASP A 183 8.04 7.78 24.55
C ASP A 183 8.45 6.47 25.24
N LYS A 184 7.55 5.90 26.06
CA LYS A 184 7.78 4.58 26.66
C LYS A 184 7.93 3.49 25.61
N ALA A 185 7.05 3.48 24.60
CA ALA A 185 7.13 2.51 23.52
C ALA A 185 8.44 2.65 22.70
N ILE A 186 8.86 3.87 22.39
CA ILE A 186 10.10 4.17 21.67
C ILE A 186 11.32 3.72 22.51
N LYS A 187 11.34 3.98 23.83
CA LYS A 187 12.42 3.54 24.71
C LYS A 187 12.54 2.03 24.78
N MET A 188 11.43 1.29 24.70
CA MET A 188 11.41 -0.18 24.68
C MET A 188 11.91 -0.72 23.33
N GLN A 189 11.50 -0.09 22.22
CA GLN A 189 11.84 -0.49 20.86
C GLN A 189 12.07 0.73 19.96
N PRO A 190 13.30 1.25 19.87
CA PRO A 190 13.61 2.47 19.12
C PRO A 190 13.32 2.39 17.60
N ASP A 191 13.31 1.19 17.05
CA ASP A 191 13.05 0.94 15.63
C ASP A 191 11.58 0.59 15.32
N TYR A 192 10.70 0.76 16.30
CA TYR A 192 9.26 0.62 16.08
C TYR A 192 8.69 1.92 15.49
N PHE A 193 8.39 1.93 14.18
CA PHE A 193 8.04 3.14 13.44
C PHE A 193 6.77 3.83 13.93
N LYS A 194 5.76 3.06 14.36
CA LYS A 194 4.42 3.58 14.64
C LYS A 194 4.36 4.59 15.78
N PRO A 195 5.01 4.38 16.95
CA PRO A 195 5.08 5.42 17.99
C PRO A 195 5.77 6.72 17.53
N HIS A 196 6.73 6.64 16.60
CA HIS A 196 7.34 7.83 16.02
C HIS A 196 6.34 8.63 15.16
N VAL A 197 5.59 7.96 14.26
CA VAL A 197 4.53 8.63 13.48
C VAL A 197 3.52 9.28 14.41
N GLN A 198 3.03 8.55 15.40
CA GLN A 198 2.01 9.05 16.31
C GLN A 198 2.50 10.19 17.21
N SER A 199 3.78 10.17 17.63
CA SER A 199 4.40 11.30 18.33
C SER A 199 4.44 12.54 17.44
N GLY A 200 4.82 12.37 16.17
CA GLY A 200 4.78 13.45 15.19
C GLY A 200 3.38 14.03 15.01
N ILE A 201 2.37 13.18 14.90
CA ILE A 201 0.94 13.60 14.81
C ILE A 201 0.52 14.36 16.07
N ALA A 202 0.84 13.84 17.25
CA ALA A 202 0.48 14.51 18.52
C ALA A 202 1.11 15.89 18.63
N LEU A 203 2.39 16.02 18.30
CA LEU A 203 3.12 17.30 18.31
C LEU A 203 2.56 18.26 17.25
N PHE A 204 2.25 17.79 16.06
CA PHE A 204 1.64 18.57 15.00
C PHE A 204 0.27 19.12 15.44
N ASN A 205 -0.57 18.29 16.07
CA ASN A 205 -1.85 18.69 16.63
C ASN A 205 -1.74 19.76 17.75
N MET A 206 -0.58 19.82 18.42
CA MET A 206 -0.27 20.84 19.41
C MET A 206 0.32 22.12 18.78
N GLY A 207 0.45 22.20 17.45
CA GLY A 207 1.12 23.30 16.76
C GLY A 207 2.66 23.28 16.86
N LYS A 208 3.24 22.23 17.46
CA LYS A 208 4.68 22.09 17.71
C LYS A 208 5.39 21.43 16.51
N LYS A 209 5.21 22.03 15.33
CA LYS A 209 5.66 21.47 14.06
C LYS A 209 7.16 21.20 13.99
N LYS A 210 7.99 22.09 14.54
CA LYS A 210 9.45 21.89 14.61
C LYS A 210 9.85 20.68 15.45
N GLU A 211 9.10 20.41 16.52
CA GLU A 211 9.32 19.24 17.38
C GLU A 211 8.78 17.96 16.71
N ALA A 212 7.72 18.04 15.89
CA ALA A 212 7.15 16.92 15.16
C ALA A 212 8.07 16.39 14.05
N GLU A 213 8.77 17.28 13.34
CA GLU A 213 9.58 16.96 12.16
C GLU A 213 10.56 15.80 12.38
N PRO A 214 11.42 15.79 13.42
CA PRO A 214 12.37 14.69 13.64
C PRO A 214 11.69 13.35 13.89
N PHE A 215 10.55 13.31 14.56
CA PHE A 215 9.79 12.09 14.77
C PHE A 215 9.22 11.55 13.46
N LEU A 216 8.63 12.40 12.63
CA LEU A 216 8.10 12.01 11.32
C LEU A 216 9.21 11.56 10.36
N MET A 217 10.35 12.23 10.38
CA MET A 217 11.53 11.81 9.61
C MET A 217 12.02 10.43 10.05
N ARG A 218 12.17 10.22 11.38
CA ARG A 218 12.61 8.91 11.90
C ARG A 218 11.61 7.80 11.54
N ALA A 219 10.32 8.06 11.67
CA ALA A 219 9.28 7.11 11.27
C ALA A 219 9.42 6.70 9.81
N ASN A 220 9.58 7.68 8.90
CA ASN A 220 9.68 7.42 7.46
C ASN A 220 11.03 6.80 7.04
N GLN A 221 12.08 6.95 7.83
CA GLN A 221 13.33 6.18 7.64
C GLN A 221 13.13 4.69 7.98
N LEU A 222 12.33 4.40 9.01
CA LEU A 222 12.02 3.03 9.43
C LEU A 222 11.01 2.38 8.47
N LEU A 223 9.93 3.08 8.18
CA LEU A 223 8.89 2.68 7.23
C LEU A 223 8.21 3.91 6.63
N PRO A 224 8.30 4.16 5.31
CA PRO A 224 7.58 5.25 4.68
C PRO A 224 6.06 5.12 4.88
N THR A 225 5.44 6.17 5.40
CA THR A 225 4.00 6.20 5.69
C THR A 225 3.33 7.41 5.05
N ALA A 226 2.11 7.24 4.54
CA ALA A 226 1.36 8.36 3.98
C ALA A 226 1.12 9.49 4.99
N PRO A 227 0.71 9.23 6.26
CA PRO A 227 0.58 10.28 7.27
C PRO A 227 1.89 11.01 7.56
N GLY A 228 2.99 10.27 7.72
CA GLY A 228 4.30 10.87 7.99
C GLY A 228 4.77 11.78 6.86
N HIS A 229 4.61 11.35 5.61
CA HIS A 229 4.97 12.18 4.47
C HIS A 229 4.00 13.35 4.26
N ALA A 230 2.69 13.18 4.43
CA ALA A 230 1.73 14.28 4.33
C ALA A 230 2.07 15.42 5.31
N LEU A 231 2.30 15.08 6.58
CA LEU A 231 2.66 16.09 7.60
C LEU A 231 4.02 16.73 7.36
N LEU A 232 5.01 15.98 6.85
CA LEU A 232 6.28 16.59 6.43
C LEU A 232 6.09 17.53 5.23
N GLY A 233 5.16 17.22 4.33
CA GLY A 233 4.75 18.12 3.26
C GLY A 233 4.17 19.42 3.80
N ASP A 234 3.23 19.35 4.74
CA ASP A 234 2.63 20.52 5.40
C ASP A 234 3.68 21.40 6.12
N ILE A 235 4.64 20.75 6.80
CA ILE A 235 5.73 21.45 7.48
C ILE A 235 6.66 22.18 6.48
N ALA A 236 6.98 21.50 5.35
CA ALA A 236 7.82 22.07 4.31
C ALA A 236 7.12 23.25 3.59
N GLU A 237 5.82 23.10 3.29
CA GLU A 237 5.00 24.13 2.65
C GLU A 237 4.94 25.40 3.54
N GLU A 238 4.67 25.26 4.84
CA GLU A 238 4.63 26.38 5.76
C GLU A 238 5.98 27.12 5.87
N ARG A 239 7.08 26.39 5.71
CA ARG A 239 8.43 26.94 5.70
C ARG A 239 8.78 27.62 4.35
N GLY A 240 7.92 27.50 3.35
CA GLY A 240 8.15 27.99 1.98
C GLY A 240 9.02 27.09 1.12
N ASP A 241 9.37 25.88 1.59
CA ASP A 241 10.07 24.85 0.82
C ASP A 241 9.07 24.08 -0.06
N ILE A 242 8.64 24.73 -1.13
CA ILE A 242 7.59 24.19 -2.00
C ILE A 242 8.06 22.90 -2.70
N ASP A 243 9.31 22.82 -3.10
CA ASP A 243 9.84 21.66 -3.80
C ASP A 243 9.97 20.46 -2.84
N GLY A 244 10.36 20.70 -1.59
CA GLY A 244 10.33 19.72 -0.51
C GLY A 244 8.90 19.24 -0.19
N ALA A 245 7.95 20.19 -0.10
CA ALA A 245 6.54 19.87 0.13
C ALA A 245 5.98 18.97 -0.97
N LEU A 246 6.18 19.33 -2.25
CA LEU A 246 5.75 18.54 -3.39
C LEU A 246 6.32 17.13 -3.38
N LYS A 247 7.59 16.97 -3.05
CA LYS A 247 8.24 15.66 -2.94
C LYS A 247 7.56 14.79 -1.89
N HIS A 248 7.27 15.35 -0.72
CA HIS A 248 6.60 14.65 0.36
C HIS A 248 5.14 14.31 0.00
N TYR A 249 4.38 15.24 -0.54
CA TYR A 249 3.01 14.98 -0.97
C TYR A 249 2.92 13.93 -2.08
N GLN A 250 3.87 13.89 -3.03
CA GLN A 250 3.92 12.87 -4.07
C GLN A 250 4.13 11.46 -3.50
N ILE A 251 4.98 11.33 -2.48
CA ILE A 251 5.19 10.04 -1.80
C ILE A 251 3.90 9.63 -1.05
N ALA A 252 3.28 10.55 -0.31
CA ALA A 252 2.02 10.29 0.38
C ALA A 252 0.90 9.91 -0.60
N ALA A 253 0.82 10.59 -1.75
CA ALA A 253 -0.16 10.38 -2.80
C ALA A 253 -0.05 9.01 -3.50
N SER A 254 1.09 8.33 -3.41
CA SER A 254 1.25 6.96 -3.91
C SER A 254 0.41 5.93 -3.13
N SER A 255 -0.10 6.30 -1.96
CA SER A 255 -1.02 5.50 -1.16
C SER A 255 -2.47 5.65 -1.65
N ASN A 256 -3.19 4.52 -1.79
CA ASN A 256 -4.63 4.52 -2.12
C ASN A 256 -5.53 4.91 -0.92
N SER A 257 -4.96 5.54 0.12
CA SER A 257 -5.68 5.99 1.30
C SER A 257 -6.29 7.37 1.10
N GLU A 258 -7.21 7.76 2.00
CA GLU A 258 -7.78 9.11 2.01
C GLU A 258 -6.71 10.19 2.21
N ILE A 259 -5.70 9.91 3.05
CA ILE A 259 -4.54 10.80 3.25
C ILE A 259 -3.75 10.97 1.95
N GLY A 260 -3.58 9.88 1.19
CA GLY A 260 -2.92 9.95 -0.12
C GLY A 260 -3.67 10.83 -1.12
N LYS A 261 -5.00 10.74 -1.16
CA LYS A 261 -5.84 11.62 -1.99
C LYS A 261 -5.71 13.09 -1.58
N GLN A 262 -5.80 13.38 -0.29
CA GLN A 262 -5.62 14.73 0.24
C GLN A 262 -4.23 15.29 -0.07
N ALA A 263 -3.19 14.49 0.09
CA ALA A 263 -1.82 14.88 -0.29
C ALA A 263 -1.70 15.20 -1.79
N ASN A 264 -2.35 14.42 -2.66
CA ASN A 264 -2.38 14.71 -4.08
C ASN A 264 -3.11 16.05 -4.38
N GLU A 265 -4.21 16.31 -3.70
CA GLU A 265 -4.92 17.59 -3.83
C GLU A 265 -4.07 18.78 -3.37
N HIS A 266 -3.34 18.64 -2.25
CA HIS A 266 -2.38 19.66 -1.79
C HIS A 266 -1.28 19.88 -2.84
N ALA A 267 -0.69 18.82 -3.38
CA ALA A 267 0.31 18.93 -4.44
C ALA A 267 -0.24 19.68 -5.67
N VAL A 268 -1.46 19.37 -6.10
CA VAL A 268 -2.10 20.07 -7.23
C VAL A 268 -2.31 21.55 -6.91
N LYS A 269 -2.81 21.89 -5.71
CA LYS A 269 -3.07 23.27 -5.31
C LYS A 269 -1.82 24.16 -5.38
N ILE A 270 -0.69 23.66 -4.94
CA ILE A 270 0.56 24.45 -4.87
C ILE A 270 1.37 24.40 -6.18
N ASP A 271 1.25 23.35 -6.99
CA ASP A 271 2.06 23.17 -8.20
C ASP A 271 1.33 23.58 -9.50
N LEU A 272 0.01 23.46 -9.57
CA LEU A 272 -0.75 23.82 -10.77
C LEU A 272 -0.51 25.26 -11.26
N PRO A 273 -0.47 26.28 -10.38
CA PRO A 273 -0.19 27.67 -10.82
C PRO A 273 1.25 27.85 -11.35
N ARG A 274 2.20 27.03 -10.90
CA ARG A 274 3.62 27.11 -11.27
C ARG A 274 3.92 26.27 -12.53
N ASN A 275 3.29 25.09 -12.65
CA ASN A 275 3.56 24.09 -13.66
C ASN A 275 2.27 23.55 -14.30
N PRO A 276 1.41 24.38 -14.90
CA PRO A 276 0.08 23.95 -15.38
C PRO A 276 0.15 22.85 -16.44
N ALA A 277 1.17 22.86 -17.29
CA ALA A 277 1.36 21.87 -18.34
C ALA A 277 1.60 20.43 -17.82
N ARG A 278 1.95 20.28 -16.54
CA ARG A 278 2.09 18.98 -15.88
C ARG A 278 0.75 18.30 -15.64
N TYR A 279 -0.29 19.10 -15.47
CA TYR A 279 -1.62 18.67 -15.03
C TYR A 279 -2.67 18.75 -16.13
N ILE A 280 -2.42 19.55 -17.16
CA ILE A 280 -3.37 19.83 -18.22
C ILE A 280 -2.78 19.33 -19.54
N ARG A 281 -3.45 18.36 -20.13
CA ARG A 281 -3.14 17.94 -21.50
C ARG A 281 -3.78 18.93 -22.46
N SER A 282 -3.07 19.30 -23.51
CA SER A 282 -3.55 20.25 -24.48
C SER A 282 -3.28 19.80 -25.92
N GLY A 283 -4.09 20.25 -26.86
CA GLY A 283 -3.94 19.92 -28.27
C GLY A 283 -4.84 20.77 -29.15
N ALA A 284 -4.62 20.71 -30.44
CA ALA A 284 -5.49 21.34 -31.44
C ALA A 284 -6.31 20.26 -32.16
N ILE A 285 -7.61 20.53 -32.39
CA ILE A 285 -8.51 19.67 -33.15
C ILE A 285 -9.30 20.49 -34.13
N ALA A 286 -9.79 19.86 -35.21
CA ALA A 286 -10.70 20.49 -36.15
C ALA A 286 -12.08 19.81 -36.08
N ASP A 287 -13.14 20.61 -36.30
CA ASP A 287 -14.48 20.09 -36.54
C ASP A 287 -14.65 19.64 -38.00
N ASN A 288 -15.82 19.10 -38.34
CA ASN A 288 -16.16 18.66 -39.69
C ASN A 288 -16.21 19.82 -40.70
N GLY A 289 -16.30 21.04 -40.24
CA GLY A 289 -16.29 22.27 -41.07
C GLY A 289 -14.89 22.85 -41.24
N GLY A 290 -13.86 22.23 -40.70
CA GLY A 290 -12.48 22.69 -40.72
C GLY A 290 -12.17 23.81 -39.71
N ASN A 291 -13.10 24.17 -38.82
CA ASN A 291 -12.81 25.16 -37.78
C ASN A 291 -11.85 24.54 -36.73
N LEU A 292 -10.84 25.29 -36.34
CA LEU A 292 -9.78 24.83 -35.46
C LEU A 292 -10.04 25.26 -34.01
N PHE A 293 -9.90 24.31 -33.10
CA PHE A 293 -10.12 24.54 -31.68
C PHE A 293 -8.86 24.15 -30.86
N ALA A 294 -8.54 24.99 -29.88
CA ALA A 294 -7.64 24.61 -28.81
C ALA A 294 -8.43 23.85 -27.75
N VAL A 295 -8.00 22.64 -27.43
CA VAL A 295 -8.62 21.75 -26.48
C VAL A 295 -7.69 21.55 -25.27
N VAL A 296 -8.24 21.53 -24.07
CA VAL A 296 -7.56 21.17 -22.86
C VAL A 296 -8.32 20.06 -22.13
N GLU A 297 -7.58 19.16 -21.47
CA GLU A 297 -8.11 18.09 -20.65
C GLU A 297 -7.52 18.22 -19.23
N ASN A 298 -8.39 18.26 -18.25
CA ASN A 298 -8.00 18.31 -16.83
C ASN A 298 -7.57 16.92 -16.35
N GLY A 299 -6.29 16.71 -16.13
CA GLY A 299 -5.71 15.48 -15.57
C GLY A 299 -5.69 15.42 -14.05
N THR A 300 -6.26 16.40 -13.33
CA THR A 300 -6.29 16.45 -11.87
C THR A 300 -7.59 15.90 -11.29
N SER A 301 -7.61 15.69 -9.97
CA SER A 301 -8.84 15.37 -9.20
C SER A 301 -9.66 16.61 -8.83
N LEU A 302 -9.15 17.83 -9.07
CA LEU A 302 -9.77 19.09 -8.70
C LEU A 302 -10.35 19.79 -9.94
N PRO A 303 -11.48 20.51 -9.82
CA PRO A 303 -12.00 21.30 -10.92
C PRO A 303 -11.09 22.51 -11.18
N ILE A 304 -10.80 22.77 -12.48
CA ILE A 304 -10.05 23.92 -12.92
C ILE A 304 -11.03 25.01 -13.36
N GLY A 305 -10.92 26.19 -12.78
CA GLY A 305 -11.78 27.33 -13.08
C GLY A 305 -11.39 28.02 -14.37
N ARG A 306 -10.10 28.19 -14.61
CA ARG A 306 -9.55 28.94 -15.74
C ARG A 306 -8.26 28.32 -16.23
N VAL A 307 -8.13 28.17 -17.56
CA VAL A 307 -6.89 27.80 -18.25
C VAL A 307 -6.57 28.85 -19.30
N GLN A 308 -5.37 29.40 -19.23
CA GLN A 308 -4.87 30.28 -20.28
C GLN A 308 -3.99 29.51 -21.24
N VAL A 309 -4.31 29.54 -22.52
CA VAL A 309 -3.56 28.85 -23.57
C VAL A 309 -3.11 29.82 -24.65
N ARG A 310 -2.00 29.49 -25.30
CA ARG A 310 -1.54 30.13 -26.53
C ARG A 310 -1.36 29.06 -27.60
N VAL A 311 -1.72 29.35 -28.81
CA VAL A 311 -1.55 28.45 -29.95
C VAL A 311 -0.39 28.93 -30.78
N VAL A 312 0.55 28.03 -31.06
CA VAL A 312 1.71 28.28 -31.93
C VAL A 312 1.54 27.48 -33.21
N LYS A 313 1.63 28.13 -34.34
CA LYS A 313 1.56 27.52 -35.67
C LYS A 313 2.96 27.25 -36.19
N TYR A 314 3.18 26.07 -36.72
CA TYR A 314 4.45 25.63 -37.27
C TYR A 314 4.35 25.44 -38.79
N ASP A 315 5.44 25.69 -39.47
CA ASP A 315 5.62 25.35 -40.87
C ASP A 315 5.85 23.86 -41.03
N GLY A 316 5.07 23.19 -41.87
CA GLY A 316 5.10 21.74 -42.04
C GLY A 316 6.36 21.19 -42.71
N GLN A 317 7.13 22.03 -43.40
CA GLN A 317 8.38 21.61 -44.09
C GLN A 317 9.62 21.87 -43.20
N THR A 318 9.65 23.04 -42.58
CA THR A 318 10.82 23.49 -41.83
C THR A 318 10.73 23.19 -40.31
N GLY A 319 9.53 22.90 -39.81
CA GLY A 319 9.27 22.72 -38.37
C GLY A 319 9.47 24.01 -37.56
N ARG A 320 9.56 25.19 -38.19
CA ARG A 320 9.73 26.48 -37.52
C ARG A 320 8.37 27.09 -37.17
N ALA A 321 8.33 27.77 -36.03
CA ALA A 321 7.15 28.58 -35.69
C ALA A 321 6.99 29.73 -36.65
N ILE A 322 5.79 29.86 -37.24
CA ILE A 322 5.45 30.90 -38.23
C ILE A 322 4.37 31.85 -37.76
N GLY A 323 3.77 31.58 -36.61
CA GLY A 323 2.77 32.45 -35.99
C GLY A 323 2.34 31.98 -34.65
N GLN A 324 1.74 32.87 -33.87
CA GLN A 324 1.14 32.54 -32.58
C GLN A 324 -0.12 33.36 -32.33
N SER A 325 -1.08 32.79 -31.62
CA SER A 325 -2.30 33.51 -31.21
C SER A 325 -2.03 34.47 -30.06
N GLN A 326 -2.96 35.38 -29.82
CA GLN A 326 -3.10 36.01 -28.52
C GLN A 326 -3.48 34.95 -27.48
N PRO A 327 -3.20 35.18 -26.17
CA PRO A 327 -3.67 34.30 -25.11
C PRO A 327 -5.19 34.12 -25.15
N MET A 328 -5.65 32.89 -25.04
CA MET A 328 -7.08 32.54 -25.01
C MET A 328 -7.42 31.87 -23.68
N ILE A 329 -8.64 32.02 -23.22
CA ILE A 329 -9.13 31.49 -21.95
C ILE A 329 -10.13 30.39 -22.23
N ILE A 330 -9.92 29.26 -21.53
CA ILE A 330 -10.86 28.14 -21.45
C ILE A 330 -11.30 28.04 -19.98
N ASN A 331 -12.60 28.14 -19.73
CA ASN A 331 -13.16 28.15 -18.38
C ASN A 331 -13.82 26.83 -18.05
N GLY A 332 -13.84 26.48 -16.74
CA GLY A 332 -14.68 25.42 -16.18
C GLY A 332 -14.33 24.00 -16.65
N VAL A 333 -13.09 23.54 -16.46
CA VAL A 333 -12.69 22.19 -16.88
C VAL A 333 -12.78 21.23 -15.68
N GLN A 334 -13.81 20.37 -15.68
CA GLN A 334 -14.02 19.38 -14.64
C GLN A 334 -12.94 18.26 -14.67
N PRO A 335 -12.69 17.57 -13.55
CA PRO A 335 -11.75 16.45 -13.48
C PRO A 335 -12.01 15.41 -14.58
N GLY A 336 -10.96 15.03 -15.33
CA GLY A 336 -11.03 14.07 -16.42
C GLY A 336 -11.85 14.53 -17.63
N LYS A 337 -12.31 15.76 -17.68
CA LYS A 337 -13.10 16.30 -18.80
C LYS A 337 -12.26 17.23 -19.67
N ARG A 338 -12.78 17.43 -20.90
CA ARG A 338 -12.22 18.34 -21.91
C ARG A 338 -13.10 19.56 -22.03
N ASN A 339 -12.46 20.69 -22.35
CA ASN A 339 -13.12 21.89 -22.79
C ASN A 339 -12.28 22.54 -23.91
N GLN A 340 -12.86 23.42 -24.68
CA GLN A 340 -12.23 23.98 -25.88
C GLN A 340 -12.59 25.43 -26.14
N VAL A 341 -11.76 26.09 -26.93
CA VAL A 341 -12.02 27.45 -27.49
C VAL A 341 -11.68 27.46 -28.97
N ASN A 342 -12.49 28.17 -29.77
CA ASN A 342 -12.25 28.35 -31.20
C ASN A 342 -11.03 29.27 -31.41
N ILE A 343 -10.07 28.83 -32.21
CA ILE A 343 -8.83 29.57 -32.54
C ILE A 343 -9.08 30.69 -33.54
N GLY A 344 -10.20 30.62 -34.29
CA GLY A 344 -10.52 31.59 -35.33
C GLY A 344 -9.88 31.29 -36.67
N GLU A 345 -9.20 30.16 -36.81
CA GLU A 345 -8.64 29.70 -38.08
C GLU A 345 -9.43 28.50 -38.65
N ARG A 346 -9.36 28.33 -39.96
CA ARG A 346 -9.90 27.17 -40.68
C ARG A 346 -8.78 26.45 -41.41
N ILE A 347 -8.82 25.12 -41.35
CA ILE A 347 -7.90 24.24 -42.05
C ILE A 347 -8.62 23.41 -43.10
N LYS A 348 -7.88 22.94 -44.11
CA LYS A 348 -8.44 22.21 -45.25
C LYS A 348 -8.51 20.71 -44.97
N THR A 349 -7.55 20.20 -44.20
CA THR A 349 -7.46 18.80 -43.85
C THR A 349 -7.26 18.63 -42.35
N PRO A 350 -7.81 17.56 -41.69
CA PRO A 350 -7.62 17.33 -40.26
C PRO A 350 -6.14 17.20 -39.85
N GLN A 351 -5.29 16.76 -40.77
CA GLN A 351 -3.85 16.59 -40.54
C GLN A 351 -3.15 17.95 -40.29
N GLU A 352 -3.66 19.02 -40.88
CA GLU A 352 -3.10 20.34 -40.65
C GLU A 352 -3.21 20.81 -39.20
N ALA A 353 -4.13 20.22 -38.40
CA ALA A 353 -4.23 20.53 -36.97
C ALA A 353 -2.94 20.18 -36.22
N GLN A 354 -2.14 19.22 -36.71
CA GLN A 354 -0.86 18.83 -36.10
C GLN A 354 0.21 19.93 -36.21
N LEU A 355 0.01 20.91 -37.12
CA LEU A 355 0.88 22.07 -37.24
C LEU A 355 0.63 23.13 -36.15
N TYR A 356 -0.36 22.90 -35.29
CA TYR A 356 -0.73 23.84 -34.24
C TYR A 356 -0.47 23.21 -32.88
N LYS A 357 0.43 23.79 -32.09
CA LYS A 357 0.74 23.38 -30.71
C LYS A 357 0.01 24.31 -29.74
N VAL A 358 -0.80 23.74 -28.89
CA VAL A 358 -1.45 24.44 -27.78
C VAL A 358 -0.54 24.40 -26.57
N VAL A 359 -0.11 25.57 -26.11
CA VAL A 359 0.75 25.74 -24.94
C VAL A 359 -0.11 26.26 -23.80
N VAL A 360 -0.10 25.54 -22.68
CA VAL A 360 -0.77 25.99 -21.46
C VAL A 360 0.18 26.94 -20.73
N GLU A 361 -0.22 28.21 -20.58
CA GLU A 361 0.57 29.28 -19.98
C GLU A 361 0.27 29.44 -18.48
N ALA A 362 -1.02 29.34 -18.12
CA ALA A 362 -1.46 29.47 -16.73
C ALA A 362 -2.72 28.63 -16.49
N ALA A 363 -2.92 28.24 -15.22
CA ALA A 363 -4.18 27.63 -14.80
C ALA A 363 -4.48 27.97 -13.34
N GLU A 364 -5.77 28.08 -13.04
CA GLU A 364 -6.30 28.40 -11.72
C GLU A 364 -7.39 27.38 -11.37
N LEU A 365 -7.40 26.90 -10.12
CA LEU A 365 -8.48 26.05 -9.65
C LEU A 365 -9.81 26.82 -9.60
N ALA A 366 -10.91 26.09 -9.69
CA ALA A 366 -12.23 26.69 -9.41
C ALA A 366 -12.30 27.09 -7.94
N GLN A 367 -12.90 28.25 -7.69
CA GLN A 367 -13.15 28.74 -6.32
C GLN A 367 -14.29 27.96 -5.68
#